data_75639efacf91ba608250ed42e4794dbe
#
_entry.id   75639efacf91ba608250ed42e4794dbe
#
_cell.length_a   1.000
_cell.length_b   1.000
_cell.length_c   1.000
_cell.angle_alpha   90.00
_cell.angle_beta   90.00
_cell.angle_gamma   90.00
#
_symmetry.space_group_name_H-M   'P 1'
#
loop_
_entity.id
_entity.type
_entity.pdbx_description
1 polymer ?
#
loop_
_entity_poly.entity_id
_entity_poly.type
_entity_poly.pdbx_seq_one_letter_code
_entity_poly.pdbx_strand_id
1 'polypeptide(L)'
;MNANSITDKQRLHFALLFTAAFLVSIWGVFIIDSAFELGLNVHGNRPREIRGLKGILTYPFLHSGIEHLWNNTASFFTLNALLFYFYRSLAVRVWLIMFFVSGALLWLIGGKGNHIGASGIVYGLASFLFVSGVIRNNLLLLRISLVVVFLYGGLVWWMLP
;
A
#
# COMPACT_ATOMS: atom_id res chain seq x y z
N MET A 1 25.20 17.21 24.64
CA MET A 1 25.73 16.77 23.32
C MET A 1 24.59 16.14 22.56
N ASN A 2 24.10 16.81 21.49
CA ASN A 2 22.89 16.40 20.74
C ASN A 2 23.16 15.15 19.90
N ALA A 3 22.65 14.03 20.34
CA ALA A 3 22.62 12.80 19.58
C ALA A 3 21.70 13.00 18.35
N ASN A 4 22.31 13.04 17.17
CA ASN A 4 21.70 12.78 15.86
C ASN A 4 20.30 13.33 15.60
N SER A 5 20.16 14.62 15.42
CA SER A 5 19.04 15.18 14.68
C SER A 5 19.24 14.80 13.20
N ILE A 6 18.55 13.76 12.76
CA ILE A 6 18.54 13.34 11.37
C ILE A 6 17.99 14.49 10.54
N THR A 7 18.76 14.95 9.56
CA THR A 7 18.37 16.07 8.71
C THR A 7 17.14 15.72 7.87
N ASP A 8 16.35 16.72 7.46
CA ASP A 8 15.19 16.51 6.57
C ASP A 8 15.58 15.84 5.26
N LYS A 9 16.79 16.13 4.75
CA LYS A 9 17.35 15.46 3.58
C LYS A 9 17.51 13.94 3.79
N GLN A 10 18.00 13.52 4.97
CA GLN A 10 18.14 12.09 5.29
C GLN A 10 16.78 11.39 5.47
N ARG A 11 15.79 12.11 6.02
CA ARG A 11 14.40 11.58 6.12
C ARG A 11 13.80 11.36 4.76
N LEU A 12 13.92 12.35 3.89
CA LEU A 12 13.42 12.27 2.52
C LEU A 12 14.11 11.15 1.74
N HIS A 13 15.43 11.07 1.82
CA HIS A 13 16.20 10.03 1.14
C HIS A 13 15.77 8.62 1.57
N PHE A 14 15.64 8.38 2.87
CA PHE A 14 15.17 7.10 3.38
C PHE A 14 13.73 6.78 2.94
N ALA A 15 12.83 7.77 2.99
CA ALA A 15 11.44 7.63 2.54
C ALA A 15 11.37 7.21 1.07
N LEU A 16 12.15 7.90 0.21
CA LEU A 16 12.20 7.61 -1.22
C LEU A 16 12.81 6.23 -1.51
N LEU A 17 13.91 5.87 -0.85
CA LEU A 17 14.55 4.56 -1.06
C LEU A 17 13.63 3.40 -0.67
N PHE A 18 13.00 3.47 0.50
CA PHE A 18 12.08 2.41 0.93
C PHE A 18 10.88 2.29 -0.02
N THR A 19 10.30 3.43 -0.41
CA THR A 19 9.18 3.46 -1.35
C THR A 19 9.59 2.89 -2.71
N ALA A 20 10.75 3.31 -3.23
CA ALA A 20 11.27 2.81 -4.51
C ALA A 20 11.55 1.30 -4.47
N ALA A 21 12.13 0.78 -3.39
CA ALA A 21 12.43 -0.65 -3.26
C ALA A 21 11.14 -1.50 -3.34
N PHE A 22 10.07 -1.08 -2.67
CA PHE A 22 8.79 -1.78 -2.74
C PHE A 22 8.15 -1.67 -4.14
N LEU A 23 8.17 -0.49 -4.75
CA LEU A 23 7.66 -0.30 -6.11
C LEU A 23 8.44 -1.11 -7.14
N VAL A 24 9.76 -1.15 -7.04
CA VAL A 24 10.61 -1.99 -7.92
C VAL A 24 10.22 -3.47 -7.79
N SER A 25 9.90 -3.95 -6.59
CA SER A 25 9.44 -5.34 -6.41
C SER A 25 8.09 -5.59 -7.07
N ILE A 26 7.13 -4.65 -6.97
CA ILE A 26 5.82 -4.76 -7.63
C ILE A 26 5.97 -4.77 -9.15
N TRP A 27 6.73 -3.82 -9.69
CA TRP A 27 7.00 -3.74 -11.13
C TRP A 27 7.77 -4.96 -11.62
N GLY A 28 8.77 -5.42 -10.86
CA GLY A 28 9.53 -6.63 -11.19
C GLY A 28 8.65 -7.87 -11.31
N VAL A 29 7.76 -8.09 -10.34
CA VAL A 29 6.80 -9.20 -10.39
C VAL A 29 5.88 -9.06 -11.61
N PHE A 30 5.34 -7.88 -11.89
CA PHE A 30 4.48 -7.65 -13.04
C PHE A 30 5.18 -7.89 -14.37
N ILE A 31 6.41 -7.39 -14.53
CA ILE A 31 7.20 -7.57 -15.77
C ILE A 31 7.52 -9.05 -15.98
N ILE A 32 7.97 -9.75 -14.93
CA ILE A 32 8.30 -11.19 -14.99
C ILE A 32 7.04 -12.00 -15.31
N ASP A 33 5.92 -11.74 -14.62
CA ASP A 33 4.64 -12.43 -14.88
C ASP A 33 4.19 -12.24 -16.32
N SER A 34 4.25 -10.98 -16.82
CA SER A 34 3.84 -10.64 -18.19
C SER A 34 4.78 -11.20 -19.26
N ALA A 35 6.10 -11.18 -19.02
CA ALA A 35 7.09 -11.64 -20.00
C ALA A 35 7.12 -13.16 -20.17
N PHE A 36 6.85 -13.90 -19.09
CA PHE A 36 6.90 -15.36 -19.08
C PHE A 36 5.53 -16.03 -18.98
N GLU A 37 4.45 -15.23 -19.00
CA GLU A 37 3.04 -15.71 -18.94
C GLU A 37 2.78 -16.67 -17.77
N LEU A 38 3.38 -16.36 -16.59
CA LEU A 38 3.36 -17.28 -15.44
C LEU A 38 1.98 -17.39 -14.77
N GLY A 39 1.09 -16.42 -14.98
CA GLY A 39 -0.25 -16.41 -14.41
C GLY A 39 -0.27 -16.26 -12.90
N LEU A 40 0.68 -15.51 -12.32
CA LEU A 40 0.86 -15.35 -10.87
C LEU A 40 -0.37 -14.78 -10.17
N ASN A 41 -1.25 -14.12 -10.90
CA ASN A 41 -2.48 -13.52 -10.36
C ASN A 41 -3.40 -14.55 -9.65
N VAL A 42 -3.29 -15.84 -9.96
CA VAL A 42 -4.05 -16.89 -9.26
C VAL A 42 -3.71 -17.00 -7.76
N HIS A 43 -2.56 -16.45 -7.35
CA HIS A 43 -2.08 -16.45 -5.97
C HIS A 43 -2.53 -15.23 -5.15
N GLY A 44 -3.53 -14.47 -5.63
CA GLY A 44 -4.15 -13.38 -4.90
C GLY A 44 -4.88 -13.81 -3.63
N ASN A 45 -5.38 -12.82 -2.91
CA ASN A 45 -6.15 -13.03 -1.69
C ASN A 45 -7.58 -13.47 -2.03
N ARG A 46 -7.97 -14.64 -1.55
CA ARG A 46 -9.33 -15.19 -1.72
C ARG A 46 -10.02 -15.25 -0.36
N PRO A 47 -11.01 -14.37 -0.13
CA PRO A 47 -11.66 -14.27 1.17
C PRO A 47 -12.29 -15.59 1.61
N ARG A 48 -12.01 -15.96 2.87
CA ARG A 48 -12.53 -17.17 3.54
C ARG A 48 -12.17 -18.50 2.89
N GLU A 49 -11.21 -18.51 1.95
CA GLU A 49 -10.66 -19.74 1.39
C GLU A 49 -9.27 -20.04 1.99
N ILE A 50 -9.00 -21.29 2.38
CA ILE A 50 -7.69 -21.69 2.93
C ILE A 50 -6.55 -21.40 1.93
N ARG A 51 -6.79 -21.63 0.63
CA ARG A 51 -5.82 -21.30 -0.42
C ARG A 51 -5.55 -19.79 -0.56
N GLY A 52 -6.48 -18.95 -0.09
CA GLY A 52 -6.34 -17.51 -0.09
C GLY A 52 -5.49 -16.94 1.05
N LEU A 53 -5.16 -17.75 2.07
CA LEU A 53 -4.31 -17.31 3.18
C LEU A 53 -2.91 -16.86 2.73
N LYS A 54 -2.30 -17.58 1.78
CA LYS A 54 -1.03 -17.15 1.19
C LYS A 54 -1.17 -15.82 0.44
N GLY A 55 -2.37 -15.54 -0.07
CA GLY A 55 -2.71 -14.29 -0.73
C GLY A 55 -2.57 -13.07 0.18
N ILE A 56 -2.64 -13.22 1.51
CA ILE A 56 -2.37 -12.13 2.46
C ILE A 56 -0.96 -11.55 2.25
N LEU A 57 0.00 -12.39 1.85
CA LEU A 57 1.38 -11.97 1.60
C LEU A 57 1.64 -11.58 0.15
N THR A 58 0.93 -12.20 -0.80
CA THR A 58 1.24 -12.08 -2.23
C THR A 58 0.40 -11.04 -2.96
N TYR A 59 -0.85 -10.76 -2.49
CA TYR A 59 -1.79 -9.88 -3.18
C TYR A 59 -1.23 -8.49 -3.54
N PRO A 60 -0.39 -7.84 -2.71
CA PRO A 60 0.04 -6.48 -3.02
C PRO A 60 1.02 -6.41 -4.21
N PHE A 61 1.64 -7.55 -4.55
CA PHE A 61 2.62 -7.63 -5.63
C PHE A 61 1.99 -7.98 -6.98
N LEU A 62 0.74 -8.44 -6.99
CA LEU A 62 0.04 -8.95 -8.16
C LEU A 62 -0.84 -7.87 -8.80
N HIS A 63 -0.82 -7.74 -10.12
CA HIS A 63 -1.59 -6.72 -10.84
C HIS A 63 -2.14 -7.27 -12.15
N SER A 64 -3.41 -6.97 -12.44
CA SER A 64 -4.12 -7.47 -13.63
C SER A 64 -3.74 -6.78 -14.94
N GLY A 65 -3.07 -5.63 -14.87
CA GLY A 65 -2.68 -4.86 -16.05
C GLY A 65 -1.95 -3.58 -15.69
N ILE A 66 -1.40 -2.94 -16.72
CA ILE A 66 -0.56 -1.75 -16.58
C ILE A 66 -1.29 -0.57 -15.94
N GLU A 67 -2.56 -0.36 -16.26
CA GLU A 67 -3.36 0.72 -15.66
C GLU A 67 -3.55 0.51 -14.15
N HIS A 68 -3.88 -0.71 -13.74
CA HIS A 68 -4.00 -1.07 -12.33
C HIS A 68 -2.68 -0.86 -11.58
N LEU A 69 -1.56 -1.27 -12.20
CA LEU A 69 -0.22 -1.08 -11.65
C LEU A 69 0.14 0.40 -11.49
N TRP A 70 -0.14 1.25 -12.51
CA TRP A 70 0.11 2.70 -12.44
C TRP A 70 -0.70 3.38 -11.36
N ASN A 71 -1.98 3.06 -11.25
CA ASN A 71 -2.87 3.64 -10.24
C ASN A 71 -2.38 3.31 -8.82
N ASN A 72 -1.97 2.06 -8.59
CA ASN A 72 -1.36 1.68 -7.31
C ASN A 72 0.00 2.36 -7.09
N THR A 73 0.83 2.48 -8.12
CA THR A 73 2.16 3.12 -8.04
C THR A 73 2.06 4.56 -7.57
N ALA A 74 1.21 5.37 -8.21
CA ALA A 74 1.06 6.79 -7.90
C ALA A 74 0.57 7.02 -6.45
N SER A 75 -0.48 6.29 -6.05
CA SER A 75 -1.06 6.39 -4.71
C SER A 75 -0.09 5.89 -3.64
N PHE A 76 0.49 4.71 -3.86
CA PHE A 76 1.43 4.10 -2.94
C PHE A 76 2.67 4.96 -2.76
N PHE A 77 3.26 5.48 -3.85
CA PHE A 77 4.43 6.35 -3.79
C PHE A 77 4.16 7.55 -2.89
N THR A 78 3.06 8.26 -3.13
CA THR A 78 2.72 9.46 -2.38
C THR A 78 2.51 9.19 -0.89
N LEU A 79 1.65 8.22 -0.56
CA LEU A 79 1.28 7.93 0.83
C LEU A 79 2.45 7.31 1.61
N ASN A 80 3.19 6.40 0.97
CA ASN A 80 4.31 5.74 1.61
C ASN A 80 5.47 6.71 1.86
N ALA A 81 5.79 7.58 0.89
CA ALA A 81 6.80 8.62 1.07
C ALA A 81 6.43 9.56 2.23
N LEU A 82 5.16 9.98 2.34
CA LEU A 82 4.67 10.78 3.45
C LEU A 82 4.77 10.05 4.78
N LEU A 83 4.39 8.77 4.83
CA LEU A 83 4.51 7.97 6.05
C LEU A 83 5.96 7.97 6.54
N PHE A 84 6.91 7.63 5.68
CA PHE A 84 8.32 7.53 6.06
C PHE A 84 8.96 8.90 6.35
N TYR A 85 8.49 9.96 5.70
CA TYR A 85 8.96 11.31 5.96
C TYR A 85 8.49 11.83 7.32
N PHE A 86 7.18 11.74 7.62
CA PHE A 86 6.60 12.31 8.84
C PHE A 86 6.72 11.39 10.07
N TYR A 87 6.74 10.06 9.86
CA TYR A 87 6.64 9.07 10.95
C TYR A 87 7.83 8.10 10.99
N ARG A 88 9.02 8.54 10.59
CA ARG A 88 10.20 7.67 10.42
C ARG A 88 10.39 6.62 11.51
N SER A 89 10.32 6.99 12.80
CA SER A 89 10.50 6.06 13.93
C SER A 89 9.41 4.99 14.04
N LEU A 90 8.22 5.28 13.50
CA LEU A 90 7.06 4.39 13.50
C LEU A 90 6.75 3.83 12.12
N ALA A 91 7.30 4.41 11.06
CA ALA A 91 6.90 4.15 9.69
C ALA A 91 6.96 2.67 9.31
N VAL A 92 8.05 1.98 9.62
CA VAL A 92 8.18 0.54 9.32
C VAL A 92 7.12 -0.25 10.09
N ARG A 93 6.87 0.09 11.34
CA ARG A 93 5.88 -0.59 12.19
C ARG A 93 4.47 -0.37 11.64
N VAL A 94 4.12 0.88 11.33
CA VAL A 94 2.83 1.23 10.71
C VAL A 94 2.68 0.54 9.36
N TRP A 95 3.73 0.56 8.53
CA TRP A 95 3.71 -0.08 7.22
C TRP A 95 3.44 -1.58 7.32
N LEU A 96 4.15 -2.29 8.20
CA LEU A 96 3.92 -3.72 8.45
C LEU A 96 2.50 -4.00 8.96
N ILE A 97 2.00 -3.18 9.89
CA ILE A 97 0.62 -3.29 10.37
C ILE A 97 -0.35 -3.14 9.18
N MET A 98 -0.20 -2.11 8.35
CA MET A 98 -1.08 -1.90 7.20
C MET A 98 -1.00 -3.06 6.20
N PHE A 99 0.20 -3.58 5.93
CA PHE A 99 0.41 -4.73 5.06
C PHE A 99 -0.37 -5.97 5.55
N PHE A 100 -0.18 -6.37 6.80
CA PHE A 100 -0.80 -7.58 7.33
C PHE A 100 -2.28 -7.39 7.66
N VAL A 101 -2.66 -6.27 8.27
CA VAL A 101 -4.04 -6.01 8.68
C VAL A 101 -4.94 -5.84 7.47
N SER A 102 -4.52 -5.11 6.43
CA SER A 102 -5.34 -4.97 5.23
C SER A 102 -5.54 -6.31 4.51
N GLY A 103 -4.48 -7.13 4.40
CA GLY A 103 -4.59 -8.47 3.82
C GLY A 103 -5.46 -9.42 4.65
N ALA A 104 -5.34 -9.36 5.98
CA ALA A 104 -6.16 -10.16 6.88
C ALA A 104 -7.64 -9.72 6.87
N LEU A 105 -7.91 -8.42 6.92
CA LEU A 105 -9.27 -7.89 6.81
C LEU A 105 -9.91 -8.25 5.47
N LEU A 106 -9.16 -8.10 4.38
CA LEU A 106 -9.62 -8.51 3.05
C LEU A 106 -9.97 -9.99 3.01
N TRP A 107 -9.15 -10.85 3.63
CA TRP A 107 -9.43 -12.28 3.72
C TRP A 107 -10.66 -12.59 4.59
N LEU A 108 -10.88 -11.86 5.68
CA LEU A 108 -11.98 -12.09 6.62
C LEU A 108 -13.33 -11.61 6.05
N ILE A 109 -13.37 -10.38 5.53
CA ILE A 109 -14.62 -9.67 5.19
C ILE A 109 -14.75 -9.26 3.73
N GLY A 110 -13.73 -9.49 2.90
CA GLY A 110 -13.77 -9.12 1.48
C GLY A 110 -14.88 -9.84 0.70
N GLY A 111 -15.29 -9.26 -0.41
CA GLY A 111 -16.21 -9.86 -1.38
C GLY A 111 -15.65 -11.15 -1.98
N LYS A 112 -16.53 -11.99 -2.53
CA LYS A 112 -16.09 -13.21 -3.24
C LYS A 112 -15.21 -12.83 -4.44
N GLY A 113 -14.14 -13.57 -4.66
CA GLY A 113 -13.25 -13.37 -5.80
C GLY A 113 -11.78 -13.51 -5.43
N ASN A 114 -10.94 -13.18 -6.38
CA ASN A 114 -9.49 -13.19 -6.24
C ASN A 114 -9.01 -11.74 -6.23
N HIS A 115 -8.59 -11.24 -5.07
CA HIS A 115 -8.17 -9.87 -4.89
C HIS A 115 -6.65 -9.74 -5.06
N ILE A 116 -6.23 -8.78 -5.88
CA ILE A 116 -4.84 -8.46 -6.20
C ILE A 116 -4.63 -6.95 -6.21
N GLY A 117 -3.39 -6.50 -6.07
CA GLY A 117 -3.00 -5.08 -6.06
C GLY A 117 -2.70 -4.54 -4.67
N ALA A 118 -1.87 -3.51 -4.62
CA ALA A 118 -1.46 -2.86 -3.37
C ALA A 118 -2.53 -1.95 -2.75
N SER A 119 -3.73 -1.86 -3.35
CA SER A 119 -4.81 -0.95 -2.95
C SER A 119 -5.22 -1.10 -1.49
N GLY A 120 -5.22 -2.31 -0.92
CA GLY A 120 -5.50 -2.52 0.51
C GLY A 120 -4.51 -1.77 1.41
N ILE A 121 -3.22 -1.80 1.07
CA ILE A 121 -2.19 -1.04 1.80
C ILE A 121 -2.39 0.47 1.57
N VAL A 122 -2.70 0.88 0.34
CA VAL A 122 -2.96 2.30 -0.01
C VAL A 122 -4.08 2.86 0.86
N TYR A 123 -5.21 2.16 0.99
CA TYR A 123 -6.31 2.60 1.84
C TYR A 123 -5.95 2.60 3.33
N GLY A 124 -5.21 1.60 3.79
CA GLY A 124 -4.70 1.56 5.16
C GLY A 124 -3.81 2.76 5.47
N LEU A 125 -2.87 3.08 4.59
CA LEU A 125 -1.99 4.25 4.72
C LEU A 125 -2.77 5.56 4.65
N ALA A 126 -3.71 5.70 3.71
CA ALA A 126 -4.55 6.89 3.59
C ALA A 126 -5.35 7.13 4.87
N SER A 127 -5.98 6.07 5.41
CA SER A 127 -6.73 6.13 6.67
C SER A 127 -5.84 6.54 7.85
N PHE A 128 -4.66 5.94 7.97
CA PHE A 128 -3.70 6.29 9.02
C PHE A 128 -3.26 7.75 8.92
N LEU A 129 -2.87 8.20 7.74
CA LEU A 129 -2.41 9.57 7.52
C LEU A 129 -3.53 10.59 7.72
N PHE A 130 -4.76 10.26 7.31
CA PHE A 130 -5.94 11.09 7.53
C PHE A 130 -6.22 11.27 9.02
N VAL A 131 -6.35 10.17 9.77
CA VAL A 131 -6.59 10.21 11.23
C VAL A 131 -5.47 10.94 11.95
N SER A 132 -4.21 10.65 11.58
CA SER A 132 -3.06 11.37 12.11
C SER A 132 -3.07 12.86 11.77
N GLY A 133 -3.54 13.21 10.57
CA GLY A 133 -3.72 14.60 10.13
C GLY A 133 -4.75 15.34 10.99
N VAL A 134 -5.88 14.69 11.30
CA VAL A 134 -6.90 15.22 12.22
C VAL A 134 -6.30 15.46 13.61
N ILE A 135 -5.71 14.42 14.21
CA ILE A 135 -5.19 14.47 15.59
C ILE A 135 -4.08 15.51 15.73
N ARG A 136 -3.22 15.67 14.71
CA ARG A 136 -2.10 16.61 14.70
C ARG A 136 -2.44 17.98 14.12
N ASN A 137 -3.67 18.19 13.69
CA ASN A 137 -4.12 19.40 13.00
C ASN A 137 -3.21 19.74 11.78
N ASN A 138 -2.80 18.71 11.03
CA ASN A 138 -1.92 18.83 9.88
C ASN A 138 -2.71 18.77 8.57
N LEU A 139 -2.97 19.95 7.99
CA LEU A 139 -3.78 20.10 6.78
C LEU A 139 -3.17 19.41 5.55
N LEU A 140 -1.84 19.26 5.49
CA LEU A 140 -1.18 18.57 4.36
C LEU A 140 -1.55 17.08 4.36
N LEU A 141 -1.42 16.41 5.51
CA LEU A 141 -1.78 15.00 5.63
C LEU A 141 -3.26 14.76 5.34
N LEU A 142 -4.14 15.63 5.87
CA LEU A 142 -5.56 15.57 5.61
C LEU A 142 -5.89 15.68 4.12
N ARG A 143 -5.39 16.73 3.47
CA ARG A 143 -5.70 17.00 2.05
C ARG A 143 -5.22 15.90 1.14
N ILE A 144 -3.97 15.43 1.31
CA ILE A 144 -3.42 14.38 0.44
C ILE A 144 -4.16 13.06 0.65
N SER A 145 -4.45 12.68 1.90
CA SER A 145 -5.20 11.45 2.18
C SER A 145 -6.60 11.49 1.57
N LEU A 146 -7.30 12.62 1.65
CA LEU A 146 -8.61 12.80 1.03
C LEU A 146 -8.54 12.75 -0.49
N VAL A 147 -7.55 13.40 -1.12
CA VAL A 147 -7.36 13.35 -2.57
C VAL A 147 -7.14 11.92 -3.03
N VAL A 148 -6.30 11.15 -2.35
CA VAL A 148 -6.07 9.74 -2.70
C VAL A 148 -7.36 8.92 -2.54
N VAL A 149 -8.07 9.05 -1.43
CA VAL A 149 -9.34 8.35 -1.23
C VAL A 149 -10.38 8.74 -2.29
N PHE A 150 -10.44 10.01 -2.68
CA PHE A 150 -11.37 10.49 -3.70
C PHE A 150 -11.03 9.95 -5.09
N LEU A 151 -9.76 10.02 -5.48
CA LEU A 151 -9.33 9.58 -6.82
C LEU A 151 -9.39 8.05 -6.99
N TYR A 152 -9.15 7.31 -5.92
CA TYR A 152 -9.05 5.83 -5.96
C TYR A 152 -10.17 5.12 -5.19
N GLY A 153 -11.07 5.89 -4.55
CA GLY A 153 -12.17 5.36 -3.74
C GLY A 153 -13.14 4.46 -4.51
N GLY A 154 -13.27 4.68 -5.82
CA GLY A 154 -14.08 3.80 -6.69
C GLY A 154 -13.65 2.33 -6.68
N LEU A 155 -12.36 2.05 -6.41
CA LEU A 155 -11.85 0.68 -6.31
C LEU A 155 -12.33 -0.06 -5.04
N VAL A 156 -12.75 0.68 -3.99
CA VAL A 156 -13.26 0.06 -2.75
C VAL A 156 -14.56 -0.69 -3.00
N TRP A 157 -15.43 -0.15 -3.86
CA TRP A 157 -16.72 -0.77 -4.14
C TRP A 157 -16.60 -2.18 -4.72
N TRP A 158 -15.53 -2.47 -5.45
CA TRP A 158 -15.24 -3.81 -5.97
C TRP A 158 -14.65 -4.78 -4.95
N MET A 159 -14.24 -4.28 -3.78
CA MET A 159 -13.67 -5.09 -2.69
C MET A 159 -14.71 -5.46 -1.62
N LEU A 160 -15.84 -4.74 -1.58
CA LEU A 160 -16.91 -4.98 -0.60
C LEU A 160 -17.80 -6.14 -1.04
N PRO A 161 -18.42 -6.87 -0.07
CA PRO A 161 -19.32 -7.98 -0.34
C PRO A 161 -20.62 -7.56 -1.03
#